data_963113d5aedc982b728b92c52b4c618a
#
_entry.id   963113d5aedc982b728b92c52b4c618a
#
_cell.length_a   1.000
_cell.length_b   1.000
_cell.length_c   1.000
_cell.angle_alpha   90.00
_cell.angle_beta   90.00
_cell.angle_gamma   90.00
#
_symmetry.space_group_name_H-M   'P 1'
#
loop_
_entity.id
_entity.type
_entity.pdbx_description
1 polymer ?
#
loop_
_entity_poly.entity_id
_entity_poly.type
_entity_poly.pdbx_seq_one_letter_code
_entity_poly.pdbx_strand_id
1 'polypeptide(L)'
;THDYSTDHYQETITSGAAMSTYGYEMLRFSQDPLYDRNGVKLLSSGVMKNSDGSTALLLELQNTTDSMVYVSTSDIAINGLTVEPSTWSSDAVNPGKCRIVDVQLSSVLDPETWDVYGIGEVGSVSVTLGQKNGEGREIAPKTSIEIVVPGTNAGYDAAGIEAYNKDGLRIIAKAVMEDSTDFSDEMYMYLLAENQSGKTLTIGDQYGSLSVNGYMTDYMGFSQELEDGESAVLSVWLWGDSLEKNQITSPEEIQEIEFTLEVKDGYTTVDESELMIQYGK
;
A
#
# COMPACT_ATOMS: atom_id res chain seq x y z
N THR A 1 18.04 -2.16 -25.56
CA THR A 1 17.17 -1.85 -24.43
C THR A 1 16.11 -0.92 -24.97
N HIS A 2 14.92 -1.46 -25.27
CA HIS A 2 13.76 -0.64 -25.58
C HIS A 2 13.30 0.00 -24.26
N ASP A 3 13.23 1.32 -24.26
CA ASP A 3 12.59 2.09 -23.20
C ASP A 3 11.07 1.95 -23.40
N TYR A 4 10.49 0.95 -22.76
CA TYR A 4 9.08 0.61 -22.89
C TYR A 4 8.13 1.63 -22.22
N SER A 5 8.65 2.56 -21.41
CA SER A 5 7.78 3.33 -20.53
C SER A 5 7.23 4.62 -21.15
N THR A 6 8.03 5.37 -21.92
CA THR A 6 7.66 6.74 -22.27
C THR A 6 6.80 6.88 -23.53
N ASP A 7 7.04 6.09 -24.55
CA ASP A 7 6.30 6.23 -25.83
C ASP A 7 4.90 5.61 -25.72
N HIS A 8 4.76 4.55 -24.93
CA HIS A 8 3.48 3.83 -24.79
C HIS A 8 2.45 4.67 -24.01
N TYR A 9 2.86 5.30 -22.93
CA TYR A 9 1.98 6.16 -22.11
C TYR A 9 1.60 7.46 -22.82
N GLN A 10 2.49 8.08 -23.61
CA GLN A 10 2.15 9.29 -24.36
C GLN A 10 1.13 9.03 -25.47
N GLU A 11 1.23 7.94 -26.20
CA GLU A 11 0.22 7.55 -27.19
C GLU A 11 -1.12 7.19 -26.54
N THR A 12 -1.09 6.53 -25.40
CA THR A 12 -2.28 6.07 -24.70
C THR A 12 -3.07 7.24 -24.10
N ILE A 13 -2.39 8.27 -23.58
CA ILE A 13 -3.04 9.46 -23.01
C ILE A 13 -3.61 10.38 -24.11
N THR A 14 -3.00 10.44 -25.27
CA THR A 14 -3.47 11.27 -26.39
C THR A 14 -4.59 10.64 -27.22
N SER A 15 -4.80 9.32 -27.13
CA SER A 15 -5.86 8.63 -27.87
C SER A 15 -6.74 7.79 -26.94
N GLY A 16 -7.69 8.41 -26.23
CA GLY A 16 -8.67 7.69 -25.41
C GLY A 16 -9.45 6.58 -26.13
N ALA A 17 -9.46 6.60 -27.49
CA ALA A 17 -10.02 5.54 -28.30
C ALA A 17 -9.14 4.29 -28.41
N ALA A 18 -7.81 4.41 -28.27
CA ALA A 18 -6.90 3.28 -28.36
C ALA A 18 -6.87 2.43 -27.08
N MET A 19 -7.08 3.06 -25.90
CA MET A 19 -7.05 2.37 -24.62
C MET A 19 -8.21 1.40 -24.45
N SER A 20 -9.43 1.79 -24.81
CA SER A 20 -10.59 0.90 -24.75
C SER A 20 -10.46 -0.33 -25.67
N THR A 21 -9.68 -0.21 -26.77
CA THR A 21 -9.37 -1.33 -27.67
C THR A 21 -8.48 -2.38 -27.01
N TYR A 22 -7.67 -2.01 -26.04
CA TYR A 22 -6.78 -2.90 -25.28
C TYR A 22 -7.34 -3.27 -23.90
N GLY A 23 -8.59 -2.90 -23.59
CA GLY A 23 -9.24 -3.23 -22.32
C GLY A 23 -8.85 -2.33 -21.16
N TYR A 24 -8.19 -1.19 -21.39
CA TYR A 24 -7.90 -0.21 -20.35
C TYR A 24 -9.05 0.76 -20.16
N GLU A 25 -9.39 1.03 -18.91
CA GLU A 25 -10.23 2.16 -18.52
C GLU A 25 -9.35 3.23 -17.89
N MET A 26 -9.54 4.49 -18.29
CA MET A 26 -8.78 5.61 -17.77
C MET A 26 -9.69 6.78 -17.43
N LEU A 27 -9.60 7.24 -16.20
CA LEU A 27 -10.14 8.51 -15.74
C LEU A 27 -9.00 9.50 -15.59
N ARG A 28 -8.97 10.55 -16.41
CA ARG A 28 -8.05 11.67 -16.26
C ARG A 28 -8.77 12.90 -15.71
N PHE A 29 -8.15 13.59 -14.77
CA PHE A 29 -8.68 14.82 -14.18
C PHE A 29 -7.56 15.84 -13.94
N SER A 30 -7.91 17.14 -14.06
CA SER A 30 -6.99 18.22 -13.74
C SER A 30 -6.86 18.36 -12.23
N GLN A 31 -5.64 18.62 -11.78
CA GLN A 31 -5.37 19.08 -10.42
C GLN A 31 -5.10 20.58 -10.47
N ASP A 32 -5.71 21.36 -9.60
CA ASP A 32 -5.06 22.59 -9.14
C ASP A 32 -3.74 22.13 -8.50
N PRO A 33 -2.62 22.90 -8.65
CA PRO A 33 -1.33 22.33 -8.31
C PRO A 33 -1.27 21.96 -6.83
N LEU A 34 -1.66 20.71 -6.53
CA LEU A 34 -1.45 20.09 -5.22
C LEU A 34 0.04 20.01 -4.91
N TYR A 35 0.86 20.01 -5.97
CA TYR A 35 2.30 20.00 -5.86
C TYR A 35 2.93 21.02 -6.82
N ASP A 36 3.60 22.02 -6.25
CA ASP A 36 4.47 22.97 -6.95
C ASP A 36 5.67 23.25 -6.03
N ARG A 37 6.76 22.54 -6.24
CA ARG A 37 7.97 22.62 -5.42
C ARG A 37 9.20 22.62 -6.29
N ASN A 38 10.10 23.56 -6.02
CA ASN A 38 11.42 23.64 -6.67
C ASN A 38 11.36 23.50 -8.19
N GLY A 39 10.31 24.09 -8.84
CA GLY A 39 10.12 24.03 -10.28
C GLY A 39 9.54 22.73 -10.84
N VAL A 40 9.18 21.77 -9.99
CA VAL A 40 8.40 20.59 -10.40
C VAL A 40 6.93 20.81 -10.01
N LYS A 41 6.04 20.62 -10.97
CA LYS A 41 4.59 20.85 -10.84
C LYS A 41 3.80 19.61 -11.23
N LEU A 42 2.77 19.29 -10.45
CA LEU A 42 1.73 18.33 -10.85
C LEU A 42 0.68 19.06 -11.70
N LEU A 43 0.50 18.66 -12.95
CA LEU A 43 -0.42 19.26 -13.90
C LEU A 43 -1.77 18.54 -13.94
N SER A 44 -1.74 17.21 -13.91
CA SER A 44 -2.93 16.37 -13.93
C SER A 44 -2.64 15.01 -13.31
N SER A 45 -3.70 14.31 -12.93
CA SER A 45 -3.66 12.92 -12.47
C SER A 45 -4.63 12.08 -13.28
N GLY A 46 -4.47 10.77 -13.21
CA GLY A 46 -5.40 9.83 -13.81
C GLY A 46 -5.34 8.49 -13.09
N VAL A 47 -6.46 7.79 -13.05
CA VAL A 47 -6.50 6.38 -12.65
C VAL A 47 -6.71 5.54 -13.90
N MET A 48 -5.83 4.56 -14.09
CA MET A 48 -5.90 3.61 -15.19
C MET A 48 -6.19 2.23 -14.62
N LYS A 49 -7.20 1.57 -15.19
CA LYS A 49 -7.57 0.20 -14.84
C LYS A 49 -7.51 -0.69 -16.07
N ASN A 50 -6.87 -1.85 -15.92
CA ASN A 50 -6.81 -2.89 -16.94
C ASN A 50 -7.99 -3.88 -16.78
N SER A 51 -8.25 -4.65 -17.81
CA SER A 51 -9.30 -5.69 -17.83
C SER A 51 -9.07 -6.84 -16.84
N ASP A 52 -7.84 -7.06 -16.40
CA ASP A 52 -7.49 -8.01 -15.33
C ASP A 52 -7.66 -7.44 -13.91
N GLY A 53 -8.08 -6.18 -13.79
CA GLY A 53 -8.26 -5.49 -12.52
C GLY A 53 -7.04 -4.70 -12.04
N SER A 54 -5.87 -4.87 -12.67
CA SER A 54 -4.67 -4.10 -12.30
C SER A 54 -4.93 -2.59 -12.45
N THR A 55 -4.47 -1.83 -11.47
CA THR A 55 -4.77 -0.39 -11.35
C THR A 55 -3.51 0.40 -11.08
N ALA A 56 -3.38 1.56 -11.74
CA ALA A 56 -2.28 2.50 -11.54
C ALA A 56 -2.81 3.93 -11.37
N LEU A 57 -2.16 4.71 -10.50
CA LEU A 57 -2.28 6.17 -10.47
C LEU A 57 -1.22 6.77 -11.39
N LEU A 58 -1.63 7.64 -12.29
CA LEU A 58 -0.76 8.36 -13.22
C LEU A 58 -0.65 9.82 -12.77
N LEU A 59 0.58 10.32 -12.67
CA LEU A 59 0.89 11.71 -12.28
C LEU A 59 1.60 12.41 -13.43
N GLU A 60 0.99 13.44 -14.02
CA GLU A 60 1.63 14.27 -15.05
C GLU A 60 2.44 15.37 -14.37
N LEU A 61 3.76 15.19 -14.32
CA LEU A 61 4.69 16.13 -13.70
C LEU A 61 5.42 16.97 -14.75
N GLN A 62 5.55 18.26 -14.52
CA GLN A 62 6.32 19.19 -15.34
C GLN A 62 7.56 19.67 -14.57
N ASN A 63 8.73 19.59 -15.21
CA ASN A 63 9.94 20.23 -14.73
C ASN A 63 10.12 21.59 -15.45
N THR A 64 10.01 22.68 -14.71
CA THR A 64 10.19 24.06 -15.22
C THR A 64 11.60 24.59 -14.99
N THR A 65 12.50 23.80 -14.39
CA THR A 65 13.90 24.19 -14.17
C THR A 65 14.75 24.03 -15.41
N ASP A 66 15.98 24.50 -15.37
CA ASP A 66 17.00 24.37 -16.42
C ASP A 66 17.86 23.09 -16.28
N SER A 67 17.58 22.27 -15.28
CA SER A 67 18.34 21.06 -14.96
C SER A 67 17.41 19.84 -14.89
N MET A 68 17.95 18.66 -15.17
CA MET A 68 17.22 17.40 -15.01
C MET A 68 16.93 17.14 -13.53
N VAL A 69 15.70 16.74 -13.22
CA VAL A 69 15.24 16.36 -11.90
C VAL A 69 14.77 14.92 -11.90
N TYR A 70 15.18 14.14 -10.91
CA TYR A 70 14.62 12.82 -10.62
C TYR A 70 13.50 12.98 -9.61
N VAL A 71 12.31 12.52 -9.96
CA VAL A 71 11.15 12.48 -9.05
C VAL A 71 10.94 11.05 -8.60
N SER A 72 10.86 10.84 -7.30
CA SER A 72 10.55 9.54 -6.70
C SER A 72 9.18 9.57 -6.03
N THR A 73 8.53 8.40 -6.01
CA THR A 73 7.30 8.14 -5.26
C THR A 73 7.57 7.12 -4.16
N SER A 74 6.99 7.31 -3.00
CA SER A 74 7.06 6.40 -1.84
C SER A 74 5.86 6.61 -0.92
N ASP A 75 5.77 5.82 0.15
CA ASP A 75 4.78 5.95 1.23
C ASP A 75 3.35 6.08 0.65
N ILE A 76 2.83 4.98 0.10
CA ILE A 76 1.56 4.97 -0.62
C ILE A 76 0.45 4.56 0.34
N ALA A 77 -0.65 5.34 0.35
CA ALA A 77 -1.90 4.92 0.98
C ALA A 77 -3.03 4.94 -0.04
N ILE A 78 -3.87 3.90 -0.03
CA ILE A 78 -5.05 3.75 -0.88
C ILE A 78 -6.29 3.88 -0.01
N ASN A 79 -7.17 4.84 -0.32
CA ASN A 79 -8.39 5.12 0.45
C ASN A 79 -8.12 5.35 1.96
N GLY A 80 -6.96 5.89 2.30
CA GLY A 80 -6.54 6.13 3.68
C GLY A 80 -5.83 4.95 4.36
N LEU A 81 -5.64 3.82 3.66
CA LEU A 81 -4.87 2.69 4.17
C LEU A 81 -3.43 2.74 3.67
N THR A 82 -2.50 2.95 4.58
CA THR A 82 -1.06 2.81 4.33
C THR A 82 -0.73 1.34 4.08
N VAL A 83 0.07 1.06 3.06
CA VAL A 83 0.45 -0.30 2.65
C VAL A 83 1.98 -0.44 2.67
N GLU A 84 2.47 -1.43 3.38
CA GLU A 84 3.88 -1.77 3.47
C GLU A 84 4.14 -3.20 2.91
N PRO A 85 5.28 -3.43 2.25
CA PRO A 85 6.28 -2.43 1.86
C PRO A 85 5.78 -1.57 0.70
N SER A 86 5.95 -0.27 0.81
CA SER A 86 5.58 0.63 -0.29
C SER A 86 6.52 0.45 -1.47
N THR A 87 5.99 0.40 -2.68
CA THR A 87 6.80 0.38 -3.89
C THR A 87 7.47 1.74 -4.09
N TRP A 88 8.73 1.69 -4.52
CA TRP A 88 9.51 2.87 -4.80
C TRP A 88 9.79 3.01 -6.29
N SER A 89 9.56 4.18 -6.85
CA SER A 89 9.96 4.50 -8.22
C SER A 89 10.78 5.79 -8.27
N SER A 90 11.55 5.97 -9.33
CA SER A 90 12.30 7.20 -9.59
C SER A 90 12.39 7.48 -11.07
N ASP A 91 11.86 8.61 -11.49
CA ASP A 91 11.75 9.01 -12.88
C ASP A 91 12.47 10.32 -13.18
N ALA A 92 13.28 10.32 -14.25
CA ALA A 92 13.95 11.52 -14.72
C ALA A 92 13.01 12.41 -15.53
N VAL A 93 12.91 13.68 -15.15
CA VAL A 93 12.17 14.70 -15.88
C VAL A 93 13.15 15.74 -16.41
N ASN A 94 13.32 15.80 -17.75
CA ASN A 94 14.24 16.70 -18.41
C ASN A 94 13.80 18.17 -18.28
N PRO A 95 14.73 19.16 -18.43
CA PRO A 95 14.43 20.58 -18.40
C PRO A 95 13.30 20.98 -19.33
N GLY A 96 12.30 21.69 -18.82
CA GLY A 96 11.17 22.20 -19.57
C GLY A 96 10.23 21.14 -20.14
N LYS A 97 10.32 19.87 -19.67
CA LYS A 97 9.49 18.77 -20.17
C LYS A 97 8.48 18.30 -19.12
N CYS A 98 7.46 17.60 -19.61
CA CYS A 98 6.54 16.82 -18.79
C CYS A 98 6.92 15.34 -18.84
N ARG A 99 6.57 14.63 -17.77
CA ARG A 99 6.63 13.17 -17.67
C ARG A 99 5.40 12.67 -16.95
N ILE A 100 4.90 11.53 -17.38
CA ILE A 100 3.94 10.77 -16.62
C ILE A 100 4.71 9.77 -15.76
N VAL A 101 4.48 9.85 -14.46
CA VAL A 101 4.98 8.90 -13.46
C VAL A 101 3.81 8.00 -13.09
N ASP A 102 4.02 6.71 -13.14
CA ASP A 102 3.02 5.72 -12.75
C ASP A 102 3.31 5.16 -11.36
N VAL A 103 2.25 5.07 -10.57
CA VAL A 103 2.24 4.39 -9.28
C VAL A 103 1.36 3.16 -9.42
N GLN A 104 1.98 1.98 -9.43
CA GLN A 104 1.29 0.69 -9.62
C GLN A 104 0.59 0.29 -8.33
N LEU A 105 -0.69 0.62 -8.20
CA LEU A 105 -1.47 0.37 -6.98
C LEU A 105 -1.67 -1.12 -6.73
N SER A 106 -1.89 -1.90 -7.80
CA SER A 106 -2.08 -3.36 -7.70
C SER A 106 -0.81 -4.14 -7.31
N SER A 107 0.38 -3.52 -7.41
CA SER A 107 1.61 -4.12 -6.90
C SER A 107 1.90 -3.72 -5.44
N VAL A 108 1.21 -2.70 -4.95
CA VAL A 108 1.28 -2.26 -3.54
C VAL A 108 0.33 -3.12 -2.70
N LEU A 109 -0.89 -3.29 -3.20
CA LEU A 109 -1.91 -4.14 -2.61
C LEU A 109 -2.67 -4.82 -3.76
N ASP A 110 -2.64 -6.14 -3.82
CA ASP A 110 -3.29 -6.88 -4.90
C ASP A 110 -4.82 -6.75 -4.88
N PRO A 111 -5.51 -6.90 -6.03
CA PRO A 111 -6.96 -6.68 -6.12
C PRO A 111 -7.79 -7.65 -5.27
N GLU A 112 -7.32 -8.86 -4.98
CA GLU A 112 -8.04 -9.83 -4.14
C GLU A 112 -8.04 -9.35 -2.68
N THR A 113 -6.92 -8.81 -2.24
CA THR A 113 -6.80 -8.20 -0.90
C THR A 113 -7.64 -6.93 -0.77
N TRP A 114 -7.91 -6.20 -1.85
CA TRP A 114 -8.78 -5.01 -1.79
C TRP A 114 -10.18 -5.35 -1.27
N ASP A 115 -10.75 -6.48 -1.65
CA ASP A 115 -12.07 -6.92 -1.19
C ASP A 115 -12.09 -7.17 0.32
N VAL A 116 -11.00 -7.65 0.91
CA VAL A 116 -10.85 -7.86 2.36
C VAL A 116 -11.01 -6.55 3.14
N TYR A 117 -10.56 -5.44 2.54
CA TYR A 117 -10.67 -4.11 3.13
C TYR A 117 -11.84 -3.30 2.58
N GLY A 118 -12.72 -3.91 1.77
CA GLY A 118 -13.88 -3.24 1.19
C GLY A 118 -13.52 -2.14 0.18
N ILE A 119 -12.35 -2.22 -0.45
CA ILE A 119 -11.90 -1.27 -1.46
C ILE A 119 -12.53 -1.67 -2.82
N GLY A 120 -13.75 -1.22 -3.08
CA GLY A 120 -14.42 -1.47 -4.36
C GLY A 120 -13.89 -0.62 -5.51
N GLU A 121 -13.36 0.56 -5.19
CA GLU A 121 -12.76 1.50 -6.14
C GLU A 121 -11.71 2.38 -5.45
N VAL A 122 -10.77 2.90 -6.24
CA VAL A 122 -9.77 3.86 -5.75
C VAL A 122 -10.42 5.24 -5.70
N GLY A 123 -10.70 5.72 -4.50
CA GLY A 123 -11.29 7.04 -4.25
C GLY A 123 -10.27 8.09 -3.84
N SER A 124 -9.20 7.70 -3.16
CA SER A 124 -8.04 8.57 -2.88
C SER A 124 -6.75 7.78 -2.88
N VAL A 125 -5.66 8.46 -3.22
CA VAL A 125 -4.29 7.93 -3.10
C VAL A 125 -3.42 9.00 -2.48
N SER A 126 -2.82 8.70 -1.34
CA SER A 126 -1.71 9.49 -0.81
C SER A 126 -0.39 8.93 -1.32
N VAL A 127 0.53 9.82 -1.68
CA VAL A 127 1.86 9.45 -2.17
C VAL A 127 2.88 10.51 -1.76
N THR A 128 4.04 10.10 -1.30
CA THR A 128 5.15 11.00 -0.97
C THR A 128 6.03 11.20 -2.20
N LEU A 129 6.17 12.45 -2.63
CA LEU A 129 7.05 12.86 -3.72
C LEU A 129 8.39 13.37 -3.19
N GLY A 130 9.48 12.81 -3.70
CA GLY A 130 10.84 13.26 -3.46
C GLY A 130 11.46 13.82 -4.73
N GLN A 131 12.45 14.71 -4.60
CA GLN A 131 13.20 15.27 -5.72
C GLN A 131 14.70 15.14 -5.50
N LYS A 132 15.43 14.66 -6.52
CA LYS A 132 16.88 14.58 -6.52
C LYS A 132 17.46 15.18 -7.80
N ASN A 133 18.66 15.71 -7.73
CA ASN A 133 19.43 16.13 -8.90
C ASN A 133 20.13 14.93 -9.56
N GLY A 134 20.83 15.17 -10.69
CA GLY A 134 21.60 14.15 -11.41
C GLY A 134 22.75 13.51 -10.61
N GLU A 135 23.12 14.06 -9.46
CA GLU A 135 24.12 13.50 -8.55
C GLU A 135 23.47 12.67 -7.40
N GLY A 136 22.13 12.53 -7.41
CA GLY A 136 21.38 11.79 -6.40
C GLY A 136 21.15 12.56 -5.09
N ARG A 137 21.48 13.85 -5.03
CA ARG A 137 21.25 14.70 -3.85
C ARG A 137 19.80 15.19 -3.84
N GLU A 138 19.18 15.15 -2.68
CA GLU A 138 17.88 15.77 -2.47
C GLU A 138 17.96 17.27 -2.72
N ILE A 139 16.99 17.80 -3.49
CA ILE A 139 16.90 19.22 -3.87
C ILE A 139 15.63 19.88 -3.36
N ALA A 140 14.69 19.10 -2.83
CA ALA A 140 13.50 19.58 -2.14
C ALA A 140 13.14 18.59 -1.02
N PRO A 141 12.52 19.04 0.09
CA PRO A 141 11.96 18.15 1.09
C PRO A 141 10.93 17.20 0.47
N LYS A 142 10.93 15.95 0.91
CA LYS A 142 9.86 15.01 0.58
C LYS A 142 8.52 15.61 1.01
N THR A 143 7.50 15.44 0.20
CA THR A 143 6.17 16.03 0.42
C THR A 143 5.11 14.99 0.11
N SER A 144 4.30 14.64 1.09
CA SER A 144 3.11 13.82 0.88
C SER A 144 2.00 14.68 0.27
N ILE A 145 1.32 14.12 -0.72
CA ILE A 145 0.13 14.70 -1.37
C ILE A 145 -0.98 13.66 -1.40
N GLU A 146 -2.20 14.11 -1.25
CA GLU A 146 -3.38 13.27 -1.43
C GLU A 146 -4.06 13.60 -2.76
N ILE A 147 -4.28 12.61 -3.57
CA ILE A 147 -5.00 12.69 -4.84
C ILE A 147 -6.39 12.12 -4.62
N VAL A 148 -7.42 12.97 -4.69
CA VAL A 148 -8.82 12.53 -4.62
C VAL A 148 -9.35 12.29 -6.02
N VAL A 149 -9.88 11.10 -6.28
CA VAL A 149 -10.45 10.71 -7.58
C VAL A 149 -11.88 11.22 -7.68
N PRO A 150 -12.23 12.06 -8.67
CA PRO A 150 -13.55 12.63 -8.77
C PRO A 150 -14.64 11.59 -9.04
N GLY A 151 -15.76 11.69 -8.31
CA GLY A 151 -16.93 10.85 -8.53
C GLY A 151 -16.87 9.46 -7.90
N THR A 152 -15.81 9.17 -7.13
CA THR A 152 -15.61 7.94 -6.39
C THR A 152 -15.85 8.16 -4.90
N ASN A 153 -16.02 7.07 -4.16
CA ASN A 153 -16.13 7.10 -2.71
C ASN A 153 -14.83 6.54 -2.11
N ALA A 154 -14.03 7.42 -1.50
CA ALA A 154 -12.83 7.01 -0.77
C ALA A 154 -13.23 6.42 0.59
N GLY A 155 -12.78 5.20 0.86
CA GLY A 155 -13.02 4.55 2.14
C GLY A 155 -12.59 3.10 2.14
N TYR A 156 -12.55 2.53 3.32
CA TYR A 156 -12.30 1.12 3.56
C TYR A 156 -13.30 0.58 4.62
N ASP A 157 -13.42 -0.73 4.70
CA ASP A 157 -14.23 -1.39 5.72
C ASP A 157 -13.36 -1.75 6.94
N ALA A 158 -13.71 -1.20 8.09
CA ALA A 158 -13.07 -1.51 9.37
C ALA A 158 -13.76 -2.67 10.13
N ALA A 159 -14.69 -3.40 9.52
CA ALA A 159 -15.27 -4.58 10.15
C ALA A 159 -14.27 -5.74 10.22
N GLY A 160 -14.37 -6.56 11.25
CA GLY A 160 -13.52 -7.71 11.48
C GLY A 160 -13.52 -8.13 12.95
N ILE A 161 -12.59 -8.98 13.32
CA ILE A 161 -12.41 -9.45 14.71
C ILE A 161 -11.48 -8.46 15.41
N GLU A 162 -11.98 -7.72 16.41
CA GLU A 162 -11.15 -6.83 17.21
C GLU A 162 -10.19 -7.65 18.08
N ALA A 163 -8.90 -7.64 17.71
CA ALA A 163 -7.85 -8.36 18.39
C ALA A 163 -7.18 -7.53 19.51
N TYR A 164 -7.15 -6.20 19.32
CA TYR A 164 -6.54 -5.27 20.27
C TYR A 164 -7.22 -3.91 20.20
N ASN A 165 -7.45 -3.29 21.38
CA ASN A 165 -7.99 -1.94 21.46
C ASN A 165 -7.57 -1.30 22.79
N LYS A 166 -6.51 -0.49 22.77
CA LYS A 166 -5.95 0.13 23.97
C LYS A 166 -5.25 1.45 23.62
N ASP A 167 -5.44 2.45 24.45
CA ASP A 167 -4.75 3.76 24.39
C ASP A 167 -4.80 4.44 22.99
N GLY A 168 -5.89 4.23 22.24
CA GLY A 168 -6.09 4.80 20.91
C GLY A 168 -5.49 3.97 19.76
N LEU A 169 -4.80 2.87 20.03
CA LEU A 169 -4.38 1.90 19.02
C LEU A 169 -5.40 0.76 18.95
N ARG A 170 -5.83 0.41 17.74
CA ARG A 170 -6.76 -0.67 17.45
C ARG A 170 -6.20 -1.59 16.39
N ILE A 171 -6.27 -2.92 16.62
CA ILE A 171 -5.90 -3.95 15.64
C ILE A 171 -7.12 -4.84 15.39
N ILE A 172 -7.44 -5.03 14.12
CA ILE A 172 -8.59 -5.80 13.67
C ILE A 172 -8.08 -6.91 12.75
N ALA A 173 -8.39 -8.15 13.06
CA ALA A 173 -8.14 -9.25 12.13
C ALA A 173 -9.21 -9.26 11.04
N LYS A 174 -8.77 -9.29 9.79
CA LYS A 174 -9.63 -9.19 8.61
C LYS A 174 -9.91 -10.57 8.03
N ALA A 175 -8.89 -11.28 7.60
CA ALA A 175 -8.99 -12.58 6.96
C ALA A 175 -7.68 -13.35 7.05
N VAL A 176 -7.76 -14.66 6.82
CA VAL A 176 -6.63 -15.48 6.37
C VAL A 176 -6.95 -15.93 4.94
N MET A 177 -5.99 -15.80 4.04
CA MET A 177 -6.13 -16.16 2.62
C MET A 177 -4.94 -16.97 2.16
N GLU A 178 -5.15 -17.86 1.18
CA GLU A 178 -4.07 -18.51 0.44
C GLU A 178 -3.34 -17.45 -0.41
N ASP A 179 -2.05 -17.69 -0.67
CA ASP A 179 -1.33 -16.93 -1.68
C ASP A 179 -1.96 -17.20 -3.06
N SER A 180 -2.32 -16.16 -3.78
CA SER A 180 -2.93 -16.25 -5.11
C SER A 180 -1.97 -16.76 -6.19
N THR A 181 -0.70 -16.97 -5.87
CA THR A 181 0.27 -17.55 -6.80
C THR A 181 0.17 -19.07 -6.80
N ASP A 182 -0.16 -19.68 -7.96
CA ASP A 182 -0.32 -21.14 -8.19
C ASP A 182 0.88 -22.03 -7.77
N PHE A 183 1.86 -21.48 -7.07
CA PHE A 183 3.13 -22.16 -6.76
C PHE A 183 3.48 -22.20 -5.28
N SER A 184 2.63 -21.72 -4.40
CA SER A 184 2.91 -21.69 -2.98
C SER A 184 1.70 -22.17 -2.17
N ASP A 185 1.96 -23.02 -1.15
CA ASP A 185 0.96 -23.42 -0.15
C ASP A 185 0.98 -22.43 1.05
N GLU A 186 1.44 -21.21 0.80
CA GLU A 186 1.56 -20.15 1.79
C GLU A 186 0.22 -19.49 2.09
N MET A 187 0.07 -19.00 3.30
CA MET A 187 -1.13 -18.25 3.71
C MET A 187 -0.75 -16.90 4.29
N TYR A 188 -1.62 -15.92 4.10
CA TYR A 188 -1.48 -14.59 4.68
C TYR A 188 -2.60 -14.32 5.67
N MET A 189 -2.24 -13.93 6.90
CA MET A 189 -3.17 -13.29 7.82
C MET A 189 -3.12 -11.77 7.58
N TYR A 190 -4.25 -11.18 7.24
CA TYR A 190 -4.41 -9.74 7.04
C TYR A 190 -5.02 -9.09 8.27
N LEU A 191 -4.39 -8.00 8.71
CA LEU A 191 -4.84 -7.18 9.83
C LEU A 191 -5.02 -5.73 9.38
N LEU A 192 -5.91 -5.02 10.01
CA LEU A 192 -6.04 -3.57 9.94
C LEU A 192 -5.55 -2.97 11.26
N ALA A 193 -4.63 -2.02 11.20
CA ALA A 193 -4.24 -1.21 12.34
C ALA A 193 -4.74 0.22 12.17
N GLU A 194 -5.28 0.81 13.24
CA GLU A 194 -5.73 2.19 13.31
C GLU A 194 -5.08 2.86 14.52
N ASN A 195 -4.33 3.94 14.30
CA ASN A 195 -3.68 4.70 15.36
C ASN A 195 -4.37 6.05 15.59
N GLN A 196 -5.00 6.22 16.72
CA GLN A 196 -5.60 7.48 17.21
C GLN A 196 -5.08 7.84 18.61
N SER A 197 -3.83 7.47 18.90
CA SER A 197 -3.23 7.62 20.22
C SER A 197 -2.70 9.02 20.52
N GLY A 198 -2.65 9.92 19.51
CA GLY A 198 -1.99 11.22 19.60
C GLY A 198 -0.47 11.14 19.47
N LYS A 199 0.08 10.00 19.05
CA LYS A 199 1.52 9.73 18.96
C LYS A 199 1.85 8.90 17.72
N THR A 200 3.09 8.98 17.27
CA THR A 200 3.65 7.98 16.35
C THR A 200 4.02 6.72 17.12
N LEU A 201 3.49 5.58 16.72
CA LEU A 201 3.75 4.28 17.32
C LEU A 201 4.41 3.35 16.31
N THR A 202 5.33 2.52 16.77
CA THR A 202 5.80 1.35 16.01
C THR A 202 5.12 0.12 16.59
N ILE A 203 4.42 -0.63 15.75
CA ILE A 203 3.72 -1.87 16.12
C ILE A 203 4.36 -3.04 15.40
N GLY A 204 4.47 -4.18 16.07
CA GLY A 204 5.02 -5.40 15.48
C GLY A 204 4.67 -6.61 16.29
N ASP A 205 4.91 -7.78 15.74
CA ASP A 205 4.83 -9.02 16.48
C ASP A 205 6.19 -9.34 17.13
N GLN A 206 6.14 -10.02 18.28
CA GLN A 206 7.32 -10.58 18.89
C GLN A 206 7.75 -11.84 18.14
N TYR A 207 8.95 -11.82 17.58
CA TYR A 207 9.48 -12.94 16.80
C TYR A 207 9.38 -14.29 17.54
N GLY A 208 8.83 -15.30 16.86
CA GLY A 208 8.68 -16.65 17.38
C GLY A 208 7.57 -16.81 18.41
N SER A 209 6.62 -15.86 18.51
CA SER A 209 5.48 -15.97 19.43
C SER A 209 4.23 -16.57 18.78
N LEU A 210 4.19 -16.71 17.42
CA LEU A 210 2.98 -17.07 16.72
C LEU A 210 2.70 -18.58 16.78
N SER A 211 1.45 -18.92 17.10
CA SER A 211 0.90 -20.27 16.98
C SER A 211 -0.40 -20.25 16.18
N VAL A 212 -0.67 -21.32 15.44
CA VAL A 212 -1.92 -21.58 14.72
C VAL A 212 -2.53 -22.86 15.28
N ASN A 213 -3.78 -22.79 15.73
CA ASN A 213 -4.49 -23.90 16.40
C ASN A 213 -3.69 -24.52 17.57
N GLY A 214 -2.94 -23.68 18.31
CA GLY A 214 -2.08 -24.10 19.42
C GLY A 214 -0.74 -24.71 19.03
N TYR A 215 -0.37 -24.72 17.75
CA TYR A 215 0.92 -25.21 17.26
C TYR A 215 1.80 -24.05 16.83
N MET A 216 3.03 -24.00 17.34
CA MET A 216 4.02 -23.02 16.89
C MET A 216 4.23 -23.15 15.38
N THR A 217 4.16 -22.05 14.67
CA THR A 217 4.20 -21.99 13.21
C THR A 217 5.32 -21.06 12.79
N ASP A 218 6.09 -21.45 11.78
CA ASP A 218 7.08 -20.57 11.18
C ASP A 218 6.36 -19.52 10.32
N TYR A 219 6.83 -18.28 10.40
CA TYR A 219 6.16 -17.15 9.75
C TYR A 219 7.12 -15.98 9.53
N MET A 220 6.72 -15.05 8.66
CA MET A 220 7.28 -13.71 8.62
C MET A 220 6.23 -12.73 9.15
N GLY A 221 6.58 -12.07 10.25
CA GLY A 221 5.72 -11.11 10.93
C GLY A 221 5.78 -9.71 10.30
N PHE A 222 5.24 -8.74 11.02
CA PHE A 222 5.19 -7.34 10.60
C PHE A 222 5.92 -6.42 11.57
N SER A 223 6.34 -5.27 11.05
CA SER A 223 6.78 -4.12 11.87
C SER A 223 6.40 -2.86 11.12
N GLN A 224 5.48 -2.07 11.67
CA GLN A 224 4.91 -0.89 11.03
C GLN A 224 5.00 0.32 11.94
N GLU A 225 5.52 1.45 11.41
CA GLU A 225 5.39 2.76 12.04
C GLU A 225 4.09 3.41 11.55
N LEU A 226 3.29 3.90 12.48
CA LEU A 226 2.01 4.58 12.23
C LEU A 226 2.00 5.94 12.92
N GLU A 227 1.79 7.00 12.18
CA GLU A 227 1.53 8.32 12.75
C GLU A 227 0.13 8.39 13.37
N ASP A 228 -0.11 9.40 14.19
CA ASP A 228 -1.46 9.64 14.73
C ASP A 228 -2.44 9.97 13.60
N GLY A 229 -3.59 9.29 13.62
CA GLY A 229 -4.61 9.39 12.58
C GLY A 229 -4.41 8.45 11.38
N GLU A 230 -3.33 7.70 11.32
CA GLU A 230 -3.07 6.75 10.26
C GLU A 230 -3.74 5.40 10.49
N SER A 231 -4.06 4.74 9.36
CA SER A 231 -4.52 3.36 9.31
C SER A 231 -3.67 2.58 8.30
N ALA A 232 -3.32 1.34 8.63
CA ALA A 232 -2.47 0.52 7.78
C ALA A 232 -2.99 -0.90 7.60
N VAL A 233 -2.69 -1.45 6.44
CA VAL A 233 -2.74 -2.88 6.16
C VAL A 233 -1.50 -3.52 6.75
N LEU A 234 -1.68 -4.56 7.55
CA LEU A 234 -0.60 -5.41 8.04
C LEU A 234 -0.81 -6.82 7.52
N SER A 235 0.28 -7.50 7.18
CA SER A 235 0.23 -8.89 6.76
C SER A 235 1.22 -9.74 7.54
N VAL A 236 0.82 -10.94 7.90
CA VAL A 236 1.66 -11.98 8.47
C VAL A 236 1.69 -13.13 7.48
N TRP A 237 2.86 -13.44 6.99
CA TRP A 237 3.07 -14.54 6.06
C TRP A 237 3.30 -15.84 6.83
N LEU A 238 2.36 -16.77 6.76
CA LEU A 238 2.41 -18.08 7.39
C LEU A 238 3.00 -19.10 6.40
N TRP A 239 4.06 -19.79 6.79
CA TRP A 239 4.76 -20.71 5.90
C TRP A 239 4.02 -22.03 5.75
N GLY A 240 3.69 -22.40 4.51
CA GLY A 240 2.94 -23.58 4.15
C GLY A 240 3.55 -24.87 4.70
N ASP A 241 4.86 -25.07 4.53
CA ASP A 241 5.59 -26.21 5.10
C ASP A 241 5.38 -26.39 6.62
N SER A 242 5.23 -25.30 7.34
CA SER A 242 5.00 -25.31 8.80
C SER A 242 3.54 -25.62 9.12
N LEU A 243 2.62 -25.06 8.34
CA LEU A 243 1.18 -25.34 8.45
C LEU A 243 0.85 -26.80 8.10
N GLU A 244 1.42 -27.35 7.03
CA GLU A 244 1.23 -28.74 6.62
C GLU A 244 1.69 -29.75 7.70
N LYS A 245 2.84 -29.50 8.36
CA LYS A 245 3.29 -30.28 9.50
C LYS A 245 2.28 -30.33 10.64
N ASN A 246 1.51 -29.27 10.79
CA ASN A 246 0.44 -29.11 11.77
C ASN A 246 -0.93 -29.59 11.25
N GLN A 247 -0.97 -30.18 10.03
CA GLN A 247 -2.16 -30.68 9.34
C GLN A 247 -3.17 -29.56 9.01
N ILE A 248 -2.67 -28.38 8.65
CA ILE A 248 -3.44 -27.21 8.20
C ILE A 248 -3.06 -27.01 6.73
N THR A 249 -4.03 -27.16 5.84
CA THR A 249 -3.83 -27.11 4.39
C THR A 249 -4.73 -26.08 3.70
N SER A 250 -5.63 -25.44 4.47
CA SER A 250 -6.49 -24.37 3.96
C SER A 250 -6.84 -23.34 5.05
N PRO A 251 -7.20 -22.12 4.70
CA PRO A 251 -7.61 -21.08 5.67
C PRO A 251 -8.80 -21.49 6.53
N GLU A 252 -9.73 -22.30 6.01
CA GLU A 252 -10.93 -22.73 6.72
C GLU A 252 -10.62 -23.69 7.89
N GLU A 253 -9.43 -24.31 7.89
CA GLU A 253 -8.97 -25.18 8.96
C GLU A 253 -8.37 -24.39 10.14
N ILE A 254 -8.10 -23.09 9.93
CA ILE A 254 -7.59 -22.21 10.98
C ILE A 254 -8.74 -21.77 11.88
N GLN A 255 -8.66 -22.18 13.14
CA GLN A 255 -9.65 -21.83 14.15
C GLN A 255 -9.18 -20.71 15.07
N GLU A 256 -7.86 -20.64 15.28
CA GLU A 256 -7.25 -19.72 16.23
C GLU A 256 -5.82 -19.36 15.78
N ILE A 257 -5.48 -18.09 15.90
CA ILE A 257 -4.09 -17.61 15.78
C ILE A 257 -3.76 -16.81 17.04
N GLU A 258 -2.65 -17.15 17.67
CA GLU A 258 -2.11 -16.45 18.82
C GLU A 258 -0.74 -15.86 18.49
N PHE A 259 -0.44 -14.66 18.96
CA PHE A 259 0.89 -14.05 18.91
C PHE A 259 1.00 -12.93 19.93
N THR A 260 2.22 -12.51 20.24
CA THR A 260 2.47 -11.36 21.11
C THR A 260 2.65 -10.10 20.27
N LEU A 261 1.80 -9.10 20.48
CA LEU A 261 1.92 -7.76 19.93
C LEU A 261 2.87 -6.94 20.79
N GLU A 262 3.84 -6.28 20.15
CA GLU A 262 4.71 -5.28 20.75
C GLU A 262 4.36 -3.88 20.22
N VAL A 263 4.17 -2.91 21.15
CA VAL A 263 3.91 -1.51 20.80
C VAL A 263 5.02 -0.64 21.37
N LYS A 264 5.63 0.19 20.52
CA LYS A 264 6.72 1.11 20.89
C LYS A 264 6.34 2.57 20.64
N ASP A 265 6.79 3.45 21.55
CA ASP A 265 6.87 4.90 21.36
C ASP A 265 8.36 5.24 21.18
N GLY A 266 8.79 5.47 19.96
CA GLY A 266 10.19 5.51 19.56
C GLY A 266 10.91 4.19 19.84
N TYR A 267 11.91 4.21 20.73
CA TYR A 267 12.67 3.00 21.11
C TYR A 267 12.16 2.32 22.39
N THR A 268 11.07 2.81 22.97
CA THR A 268 10.56 2.32 24.24
C THR A 268 9.33 1.46 24.01
N THR A 269 9.37 0.20 24.44
CA THR A 269 8.18 -0.66 24.49
C THR A 269 7.22 -0.09 25.52
N VAL A 270 6.03 0.30 25.10
CA VAL A 270 4.97 0.87 25.92
C VAL A 270 3.86 -0.13 26.23
N ASP A 271 3.72 -1.13 25.39
CA ASP A 271 2.84 -2.28 25.62
C ASP A 271 3.38 -3.55 25.00
N GLU A 272 3.09 -4.68 25.63
CA GLU A 272 3.35 -6.04 25.14
C GLU A 272 2.15 -6.89 25.57
N SER A 273 1.39 -7.40 24.60
CA SER A 273 0.13 -8.08 24.83
C SER A 273 0.01 -9.35 24.01
N GLU A 274 -0.37 -10.46 24.67
CA GLU A 274 -0.75 -11.68 23.98
C GLU A 274 -2.12 -11.47 23.32
N LEU A 275 -2.19 -11.65 21.99
CA LEU A 275 -3.41 -11.60 21.21
C LEU A 275 -3.87 -13.01 20.86
N MET A 276 -5.16 -13.23 20.95
CA MET A 276 -5.82 -14.46 20.50
C MET A 276 -6.94 -14.10 19.54
N ILE A 277 -6.80 -14.49 18.29
CA ILE A 277 -7.79 -14.26 17.24
C ILE A 277 -8.51 -15.58 16.97
N GLN A 278 -9.81 -15.62 17.24
CA GLN A 278 -10.63 -16.81 16.99
C GLN A 278 -11.46 -16.60 15.73
N TYR A 279 -11.19 -17.40 14.71
CA TYR A 279 -11.97 -17.45 13.48
C TYR A 279 -13.18 -18.35 13.76
N GLY A 280 -14.35 -17.73 13.97
CA GLY A 280 -15.58 -18.45 14.34
C GLY A 280 -16.03 -19.45 13.29
N LYS A 281 -16.63 -20.53 13.78
CA LYS A 281 -17.35 -21.51 12.96
C LYS A 281 -18.64 -20.94 12.42
#